data_ab4c744cac53cf4baa170972a5bc7e21
#
_entry.id   ab4c744cac53cf4baa170972a5bc7e21
#
_cell.length_a   1.000
_cell.length_b   1.000
_cell.length_c   1.000
_cell.angle_alpha   90.00
_cell.angle_beta   90.00
_cell.angle_gamma   90.00
#
_symmetry.space_group_name_H-M   'P 1'
#
loop_
_entity.id
_entity.type
_entity.pdbx_description
1 polymer ?
#
loop_
_entity_poly.entity_id
_entity_poly.type
_entity_poly.pdbx_seq_one_letter_code
_entity_poly.pdbx_strand_id
1 'polypeptide(L)'
;DYYQPARGINRNLCGTPSVIALSAFEEGLNTFDGVDMNDIRDKSMALGSLFLELVMDQCGEFGFDLASPKKAERRGSHISLTHDHGFKIMQALIDHGVIGDFRAPNIVRFGFTPLYTSFQNIWDAVEILANIMDKGLWKDPKYAMRSKVT
;
A
#
# COMPACT_ATOMS: atom_id res chain seq x y z
N ASP A 1 12.91 -14.02 44.76
CA ASP A 1 12.92 -14.88 43.57
C ASP A 1 13.64 -14.15 42.45
N TYR A 2 14.68 -14.74 41.87
CA TYR A 2 15.39 -14.13 40.74
C TYR A 2 14.65 -14.50 39.44
N TYR A 3 14.23 -13.48 38.68
CA TYR A 3 13.67 -13.69 37.37
C TYR A 3 14.73 -14.27 36.43
N GLN A 4 14.44 -15.42 35.84
CA GLN A 4 15.26 -16.01 34.80
C GLN A 4 14.49 -15.96 33.47
N PRO A 5 14.95 -15.16 32.48
CA PRO A 5 14.28 -15.09 31.21
C PRO A 5 14.39 -16.42 30.46
N ALA A 6 13.32 -16.83 29.77
CA ALA A 6 13.34 -18.00 28.89
C ALA A 6 14.38 -17.85 27.77
N ARG A 7 14.86 -18.96 27.21
CA ARG A 7 15.82 -18.94 26.09
C ARG A 7 15.11 -18.64 24.76
N GLY A 8 15.85 -18.00 23.85
CA GLY A 8 15.39 -17.72 22.49
C GLY A 8 14.18 -16.79 22.45
N ILE A 9 13.31 -17.00 21.45
CA ILE A 9 12.11 -16.18 21.23
C ILE A 9 11.08 -16.27 22.36
N ASN A 10 11.10 -17.38 23.12
CA ASN A 10 10.16 -17.59 24.22
C ASN A 10 10.26 -16.52 25.34
N ARG A 11 11.39 -15.78 25.42
CA ARG A 11 11.54 -14.65 26.35
C ARG A 11 10.54 -13.52 26.08
N ASN A 12 10.02 -13.44 24.87
CA ASN A 12 9.07 -12.39 24.44
C ASN A 12 7.62 -12.79 24.67
N LEU A 13 7.36 -14.00 25.19
CA LEU A 13 6.02 -14.45 25.50
C LEU A 13 5.53 -13.81 26.80
N CYS A 14 4.70 -12.77 26.69
CA CYS A 14 4.22 -11.97 27.83
C CYS A 14 2.94 -12.51 28.47
N GLY A 15 2.46 -13.66 28.05
CA GLY A 15 1.22 -14.27 28.55
C GLY A 15 0.72 -15.36 27.62
N THR A 16 -0.50 -15.85 27.89
CA THR A 16 -1.13 -16.85 27.03
C THR A 16 -1.49 -16.22 25.68
N PRO A 17 -1.01 -16.76 24.55
CA PRO A 17 -1.36 -16.25 23.23
C PRO A 17 -2.86 -16.34 22.98
N SER A 18 -3.42 -15.36 22.27
CA SER A 18 -4.81 -15.41 21.82
C SER A 18 -4.98 -16.51 20.78
N VAL A 19 -5.76 -17.55 21.10
CA VAL A 19 -6.00 -18.67 20.18
C VAL A 19 -6.64 -18.21 18.88
N ILE A 20 -7.62 -17.31 18.95
CA ILE A 20 -8.30 -16.77 17.74
C ILE A 20 -7.31 -16.02 16.87
N ALA A 21 -6.44 -15.19 17.45
CA ALA A 21 -5.45 -14.44 16.67
C ALA A 21 -4.42 -15.38 16.02
N LEU A 22 -4.00 -16.45 16.72
CA LEU A 22 -3.07 -17.43 16.17
C LEU A 22 -3.71 -18.26 15.07
N SER A 23 -4.99 -18.66 15.22
CA SER A 23 -5.70 -19.39 14.15
C SER A 23 -5.87 -18.52 12.91
N ALA A 24 -6.20 -17.24 13.05
CA ALA A 24 -6.26 -16.32 11.91
C ALA A 24 -4.87 -16.11 11.27
N PHE A 25 -3.81 -16.08 12.06
CA PHE A 25 -2.43 -15.99 11.56
C PHE A 25 -2.02 -17.26 10.81
N GLU A 26 -2.39 -18.45 11.30
CA GLU A 26 -2.14 -19.74 10.63
C GLU A 26 -2.80 -19.77 9.25
N GLU A 27 -4.09 -19.40 9.15
CA GLU A 27 -4.77 -19.29 7.86
C GLU A 27 -4.12 -18.27 6.92
N GLY A 28 -3.62 -17.16 7.46
CA GLY A 28 -2.81 -16.21 6.69
C GLY A 28 -1.52 -16.80 6.15
N LEU A 29 -0.84 -17.65 6.92
CA LEU A 29 0.37 -18.37 6.47
C LEU A 29 0.05 -19.41 5.40
N ASN A 30 -1.07 -20.13 5.51
CA ASN A 30 -1.51 -21.13 4.55
C ASN A 30 -1.67 -20.54 3.13
N THR A 31 -1.92 -19.24 2.99
CA THR A 31 -1.98 -18.58 1.68
C THR A 31 -0.64 -18.56 0.94
N PHE A 32 0.47 -18.85 1.63
CA PHE A 32 1.81 -18.94 1.06
C PHE A 32 2.22 -20.37 0.72
N ASP A 33 1.37 -21.36 0.98
CA ASP A 33 1.68 -22.76 0.69
C ASP A 33 1.91 -22.97 -0.80
N GLY A 34 3.06 -23.57 -1.14
CA GLY A 34 3.45 -23.83 -2.54
C GLY A 34 3.91 -22.58 -3.31
N VAL A 35 4.08 -21.44 -2.65
CA VAL A 35 4.52 -20.18 -3.29
C VAL A 35 6.02 -19.96 -3.04
N ASP A 36 6.80 -19.72 -4.11
CA ASP A 36 8.19 -19.30 -3.98
C ASP A 36 8.26 -17.81 -3.63
N MET A 37 9.01 -17.48 -2.57
CA MET A 37 9.19 -16.08 -2.15
C MET A 37 9.95 -15.24 -3.17
N ASN A 38 10.75 -15.85 -4.06
CA ASN A 38 11.39 -15.16 -5.17
C ASN A 38 10.33 -14.73 -6.21
N ASP A 39 9.37 -15.57 -6.54
CA ASP A 39 8.26 -15.23 -7.44
C ASP A 39 7.41 -14.09 -6.87
N ILE A 40 7.12 -14.14 -5.57
CA ILE A 40 6.46 -13.04 -4.84
C ILE A 40 7.25 -11.75 -4.99
N ARG A 41 8.57 -11.82 -4.81
CA ARG A 41 9.45 -10.65 -4.90
C ARG A 41 9.50 -10.08 -6.31
N ASP A 42 9.66 -10.93 -7.30
CA ASP A 42 9.73 -10.52 -8.71
C ASP A 42 8.41 -9.88 -9.15
N LYS A 43 7.27 -10.48 -8.83
CA LYS A 43 5.96 -9.91 -9.10
C LYS A 43 5.75 -8.58 -8.38
N SER A 44 6.19 -8.45 -7.12
CA SER A 44 6.14 -7.19 -6.36
C SER A 44 6.91 -6.07 -7.06
N MET A 45 8.13 -6.36 -7.54
CA MET A 45 8.93 -5.39 -8.28
C MET A 45 8.28 -5.01 -9.61
N ALA A 46 7.72 -5.97 -10.32
CA ALA A 46 7.05 -5.75 -11.60
C ALA A 46 5.77 -4.89 -11.44
N LEU A 47 4.92 -5.21 -10.45
CA LEU A 47 3.71 -4.41 -10.15
C LEU A 47 4.05 -2.97 -9.81
N GLY A 48 5.05 -2.75 -8.94
CA GLY A 48 5.47 -1.40 -8.57
C GLY A 48 6.12 -0.62 -9.72
N SER A 49 6.83 -1.31 -10.61
CA SER A 49 7.45 -0.68 -11.79
C SER A 49 6.39 -0.30 -12.83
N LEU A 50 5.43 -1.19 -13.11
CA LEU A 50 4.30 -0.89 -13.98
C LEU A 50 3.48 0.30 -13.45
N PHE A 51 3.19 0.31 -12.14
CA PHE A 51 2.45 1.44 -11.55
C PHE A 51 3.15 2.77 -11.80
N LEU A 52 4.48 2.84 -11.58
CA LEU A 52 5.24 4.06 -11.79
C LEU A 52 5.29 4.48 -13.26
N GLU A 53 5.49 3.53 -14.17
CA GLU A 53 5.48 3.78 -15.60
C GLU A 53 4.16 4.41 -16.05
N LEU A 54 3.04 3.79 -15.66
CA LEU A 54 1.70 4.28 -15.99
C LEU A 54 1.40 5.65 -15.36
N VAL A 55 1.80 5.87 -14.09
CA VAL A 55 1.60 7.19 -13.45
C VAL A 55 2.42 8.26 -14.14
N MET A 56 3.66 7.98 -14.52
CA MET A 56 4.49 8.97 -15.24
C MET A 56 3.96 9.26 -16.63
N ASP A 57 3.43 8.25 -17.32
CA ASP A 57 2.83 8.40 -18.66
C ASP A 57 1.50 9.19 -18.61
N GLN A 58 0.59 8.79 -17.72
CA GLN A 58 -0.79 9.31 -17.72
C GLN A 58 -1.01 10.49 -16.75
N CYS A 59 -0.15 10.62 -15.72
CA CYS A 59 -0.34 11.62 -14.66
C CYS A 59 0.90 12.51 -14.44
N GLY A 60 1.94 12.42 -15.28
CA GLY A 60 3.19 13.14 -15.07
C GLY A 60 3.07 14.67 -15.03
N GLU A 61 2.08 15.24 -15.73
CA GLU A 61 1.82 16.69 -15.74
C GLU A 61 1.06 17.21 -14.51
N PHE A 62 0.49 16.32 -13.69
CA PHE A 62 -0.33 16.72 -12.54
C PHE A 62 0.46 16.99 -11.26
N GLY A 63 1.78 16.95 -11.29
CA GLY A 63 2.63 17.34 -10.16
C GLY A 63 2.85 16.26 -9.11
N PHE A 64 2.83 14.99 -9.52
CA PHE A 64 3.27 13.87 -8.67
C PHE A 64 4.78 13.72 -8.73
N ASP A 65 5.41 13.61 -7.55
CA ASP A 65 6.81 13.27 -7.41
C ASP A 65 7.00 11.93 -6.69
N LEU A 66 8.04 11.19 -7.03
CA LEU A 66 8.35 9.90 -6.41
C LEU A 66 9.07 10.08 -5.08
N ALA A 67 8.41 9.67 -3.98
CA ALA A 67 9.01 9.59 -2.64
C ALA A 67 9.67 8.25 -2.32
N SER A 68 9.30 7.18 -3.03
CA SER A 68 9.94 5.86 -2.89
C SER A 68 11.30 5.82 -3.61
N PRO A 69 12.22 4.88 -3.24
CA PRO A 69 13.47 4.69 -3.98
C PRO A 69 13.21 4.43 -5.48
N LYS A 70 14.03 5.03 -6.36
CA LYS A 70 13.91 4.84 -7.82
C LYS A 70 14.16 3.38 -8.24
N LYS A 71 15.12 2.70 -7.60
CA LYS A 71 15.49 1.32 -7.92
C LYS A 71 14.50 0.34 -7.31
N ALA A 72 13.93 -0.56 -8.13
CA ALA A 72 12.94 -1.53 -7.71
C ALA A 72 13.43 -2.45 -6.59
N GLU A 73 14.71 -2.84 -6.64
CA GLU A 73 15.34 -3.73 -5.66
C GLU A 73 15.41 -3.11 -4.26
N ARG A 74 15.33 -1.77 -4.18
CA ARG A 74 15.36 -1.02 -2.91
C ARG A 74 13.97 -0.65 -2.38
N ARG A 75 12.91 -1.06 -3.07
CA ARG A 75 11.52 -0.85 -2.65
C ARG A 75 10.93 -2.10 -2.00
N GLY A 76 10.00 -1.90 -1.08
CA GLY A 76 9.03 -2.93 -0.68
C GLY A 76 7.87 -3.01 -1.69
N SER A 77 6.79 -3.68 -1.27
CA SER A 77 5.58 -3.86 -2.09
C SER A 77 4.65 -2.64 -2.00
N HIS A 78 5.19 -1.43 -2.00
CA HIS A 78 4.41 -0.20 -2.04
C HIS A 78 5.17 0.92 -2.76
N ILE A 79 4.40 1.85 -3.31
CA ILE A 79 4.89 3.10 -3.89
C ILE A 79 4.31 4.27 -3.11
N SER A 80 5.16 5.22 -2.79
CA SER A 80 4.81 6.51 -2.20
C SER A 80 5.09 7.61 -3.22
N LEU A 81 4.07 8.40 -3.49
CA LEU A 81 4.17 9.62 -4.29
C LEU A 81 3.91 10.83 -3.38
N THR A 82 4.42 11.98 -3.73
CA THR A 82 4.04 13.24 -3.08
C THR A 82 3.16 14.07 -4.00
N HIS A 83 2.21 14.79 -3.42
CA HIS A 83 1.38 15.78 -4.11
C HIS A 83 0.79 16.75 -3.09
N ASP A 84 0.76 18.06 -3.39
CA ASP A 84 0.28 19.10 -2.45
C ASP A 84 -1.16 18.89 -1.99
N HIS A 85 -2.00 18.32 -2.85
CA HIS A 85 -3.38 17.97 -2.54
C HIS A 85 -3.59 16.47 -2.28
N GLY A 86 -2.53 15.73 -1.88
CA GLY A 86 -2.53 14.28 -1.75
C GLY A 86 -3.67 13.73 -0.89
N PHE A 87 -4.05 14.41 0.18
CA PHE A 87 -5.19 14.01 1.02
C PHE A 87 -6.50 13.94 0.21
N LYS A 88 -6.84 15.01 -0.52
CA LYS A 88 -8.08 15.08 -1.30
C LYS A 88 -8.10 14.08 -2.45
N ILE A 89 -6.95 13.90 -3.11
CA ILE A 89 -6.77 12.92 -4.18
C ILE A 89 -7.00 11.51 -3.63
N MET A 90 -6.43 11.18 -2.47
CA MET A 90 -6.62 9.87 -1.84
C MET A 90 -8.09 9.63 -1.46
N GLN A 91 -8.78 10.65 -0.92
CA GLN A 91 -10.21 10.52 -0.61
C GLN A 91 -11.06 10.29 -1.88
N ALA A 92 -10.73 10.98 -2.97
CA ALA A 92 -11.39 10.78 -4.26
C ALA A 92 -11.11 9.37 -4.82
N LEU A 93 -9.88 8.87 -4.71
CA LEU A 93 -9.52 7.52 -5.10
C LEU A 93 -10.32 6.46 -4.33
N ILE A 94 -10.41 6.59 -3.00
CA ILE A 94 -11.17 5.68 -2.14
C ILE A 94 -12.66 5.68 -2.54
N ASP A 95 -13.24 6.84 -2.82
CA ASP A 95 -14.64 6.97 -3.28
C ASP A 95 -14.87 6.31 -4.64
N HIS A 96 -13.82 6.16 -5.45
CA HIS A 96 -13.84 5.50 -6.75
C HIS A 96 -13.28 4.05 -6.71
N GLY A 97 -13.12 3.46 -5.51
CA GLY A 97 -12.76 2.06 -5.33
C GLY A 97 -11.26 1.75 -5.30
N VAL A 98 -10.39 2.76 -5.33
CA VAL A 98 -8.93 2.57 -5.20
C VAL A 98 -8.51 2.91 -3.76
N ILE A 99 -8.23 1.89 -2.96
CA ILE A 99 -7.91 2.04 -1.54
C ILE A 99 -6.40 2.11 -1.36
N GLY A 100 -5.91 3.32 -1.16
CA GLY A 100 -4.56 3.60 -0.69
C GLY A 100 -4.57 4.28 0.67
N ASP A 101 -3.45 4.85 1.09
CA ASP A 101 -3.43 5.68 2.30
C ASP A 101 -2.73 7.03 2.07
N PHE A 102 -3.05 7.98 2.95
CA PHE A 102 -2.41 9.29 2.98
C PHE A 102 -1.55 9.44 4.24
N ARG A 103 -0.34 9.92 4.05
CA ARG A 103 0.57 10.29 5.15
C ARG A 103 0.91 11.77 5.06
N ALA A 104 0.62 12.50 6.14
CA ALA A 104 0.97 13.91 6.24
C ALA A 104 2.51 14.10 6.09
N PRO A 105 2.99 15.20 5.49
CA PRO A 105 2.16 16.30 5.03
C PRO A 105 1.48 16.10 3.65
N ASN A 106 2.05 15.28 2.74
CA ASN A 106 1.65 15.26 1.33
C ASN A 106 1.88 13.91 0.61
N ILE A 107 2.08 12.83 1.35
CA ILE A 107 2.38 11.52 0.75
C ILE A 107 1.08 10.75 0.47
N VAL A 108 0.90 10.29 -0.76
CA VAL A 108 -0.09 9.29 -1.18
C VAL A 108 0.62 7.96 -1.39
N ARG A 109 0.10 6.89 -0.77
CA ARG A 109 0.77 5.61 -0.74
C ARG A 109 -0.13 4.49 -1.24
N PHE A 110 0.41 3.68 -2.15
CA PHE A 110 -0.27 2.55 -2.79
C PHE A 110 0.47 1.27 -2.44
N GLY A 111 -0.23 0.30 -1.88
CA GLY A 111 0.31 -1.01 -1.53
C GLY A 111 -0.14 -2.07 -2.54
N PHE A 112 0.79 -2.94 -2.92
CA PHE A 112 0.54 -4.02 -3.87
C PHE A 112 0.82 -5.36 -3.19
N THR A 113 -0.21 -6.17 -2.99
CA THR A 113 -0.02 -7.51 -2.43
C THR A 113 0.14 -8.53 -3.56
N PRO A 114 1.35 -9.05 -3.83
CA PRO A 114 1.62 -9.88 -5.00
C PRO A 114 0.79 -11.17 -5.06
N LEU A 115 0.33 -11.68 -3.91
CA LEU A 115 -0.49 -12.89 -3.85
C LEU A 115 -1.79 -12.75 -4.64
N TYR A 116 -2.46 -11.59 -4.55
CA TYR A 116 -3.77 -11.43 -5.19
C TYR A 116 -3.89 -10.19 -6.09
N THR A 117 -3.00 -9.19 -5.99
CA THR A 117 -3.03 -8.03 -6.89
C THR A 117 -2.56 -8.46 -8.29
N SER A 118 -3.37 -8.19 -9.31
CA SER A 118 -3.04 -8.43 -10.70
C SER A 118 -2.45 -7.19 -11.38
N PHE A 119 -1.83 -7.37 -12.55
CA PHE A 119 -1.38 -6.27 -13.39
C PHE A 119 -2.57 -5.42 -13.89
N GLN A 120 -3.72 -6.07 -14.14
CA GLN A 120 -4.95 -5.37 -14.50
C GLN A 120 -5.41 -4.42 -13.40
N ASN A 121 -5.33 -4.85 -12.11
CA ASN A 121 -5.70 -3.97 -11.00
C ASN A 121 -4.81 -2.71 -10.95
N ILE A 122 -3.53 -2.83 -11.32
CA ILE A 122 -2.62 -1.67 -11.40
C ILE A 122 -3.06 -0.72 -12.52
N TRP A 123 -3.37 -1.27 -13.68
CA TRP A 123 -3.85 -0.51 -14.83
C TRP A 123 -5.13 0.26 -14.47
N ASP A 124 -6.15 -0.43 -13.98
CA ASP A 124 -7.44 0.14 -13.62
C ASP A 124 -7.30 1.25 -12.56
N ALA A 125 -6.42 1.03 -11.56
CA ALA A 125 -6.17 2.02 -10.52
C ALA A 125 -5.54 3.30 -11.08
N VAL A 126 -4.62 3.19 -12.04
CA VAL A 126 -4.01 4.38 -12.66
C VAL A 126 -4.98 5.07 -13.63
N GLU A 127 -5.81 4.34 -14.37
CA GLU A 127 -6.88 4.96 -15.17
C GLU A 127 -7.84 5.78 -14.31
N ILE A 128 -8.23 5.24 -13.13
CA ILE A 128 -9.07 5.96 -12.18
C ILE A 128 -8.35 7.22 -11.66
N LEU A 129 -7.06 7.11 -11.30
CA LEU A 129 -6.27 8.27 -10.88
C LEU A 129 -6.20 9.33 -11.97
N ALA A 130 -5.87 8.95 -13.20
CA ALA A 130 -5.81 9.85 -14.34
C ALA A 130 -7.15 10.57 -14.59
N ASN A 131 -8.26 9.84 -14.55
CA ASN A 131 -9.59 10.42 -14.70
C ASN A 131 -9.94 11.41 -13.57
N ILE A 132 -9.55 11.11 -12.32
CA ILE A 132 -9.75 12.00 -11.16
C ILE A 132 -8.95 13.29 -11.33
N MET A 133 -7.72 13.19 -11.85
CA MET A 133 -6.85 14.33 -12.05
C MET A 133 -7.30 15.20 -13.22
N ASP A 134 -7.56 14.58 -14.37
CA ASP A 134 -7.98 15.26 -15.61
C ASP A 134 -9.30 16.03 -15.41
N LYS A 135 -10.30 15.39 -14.83
CA LYS A 135 -11.59 16.01 -14.54
C LYS A 135 -11.61 16.89 -13.28
N GLY A 136 -10.53 16.91 -12.53
CA GLY A 136 -10.42 17.69 -11.28
C GLY A 136 -11.41 17.22 -10.20
N LEU A 137 -11.82 15.94 -10.18
CA LEU A 137 -12.83 15.42 -9.26
C LEU A 137 -12.41 15.57 -7.79
N TRP A 138 -11.12 15.48 -7.51
CA TRP A 138 -10.54 15.67 -6.18
C TRP A 138 -10.77 17.08 -5.59
N LYS A 139 -11.18 18.08 -6.41
CA LYS A 139 -11.45 19.45 -5.97
C LYS A 139 -12.78 19.59 -5.26
N ASP A 140 -13.66 18.57 -5.32
CA ASP A 140 -14.94 18.58 -4.61
C ASP A 140 -14.71 18.86 -3.11
N PRO A 141 -15.44 19.84 -2.52
CA PRO A 141 -15.34 20.17 -1.10
C PRO A 141 -15.54 19.00 -0.15
N LYS A 142 -16.29 17.97 -0.55
CA LYS A 142 -16.51 16.75 0.26
C LYS A 142 -15.19 16.05 0.65
N TYR A 143 -14.16 16.11 -0.20
CA TYR A 143 -12.87 15.51 0.04
C TYR A 143 -11.92 16.34 0.90
N ALA A 144 -12.32 17.57 1.28
CA ALA A 144 -11.52 18.41 2.18
C ALA A 144 -11.72 18.07 3.66
N MET A 145 -12.83 17.42 4.00
CA MET A 145 -13.17 17.10 5.39
C MET A 145 -12.36 15.89 5.88
N ARG A 146 -11.54 16.11 6.90
CA ARG A 146 -10.91 15.01 7.64
C ARG A 146 -11.93 14.43 8.60
N SER A 147 -12.47 13.25 8.30
CA SER A 147 -13.20 12.47 9.31
C SER A 147 -12.25 12.14 10.47
N LYS A 148 -12.75 12.21 11.71
CA LYS A 148 -11.98 11.72 12.86
C LYS A 148 -11.71 10.23 12.62
N VAL A 149 -10.44 9.87 12.57
CA VAL A 149 -10.03 8.48 12.67
C VAL A 149 -10.30 8.07 14.11
N THR A 150 -11.20 7.13 14.31
CA THR A 150 -11.48 6.53 15.63
C THR A 150 -10.38 5.56 15.98
#